data_91b6a5f1568c0cd1f0ff5605ec6cee8e
#
_entry.id   91b6a5f1568c0cd1f0ff5605ec6cee8e
#
_cell.length_a   1.000
_cell.length_b   1.000
_cell.length_c   1.000
_cell.angle_alpha   90.00
_cell.angle_beta   90.00
_cell.angle_gamma   90.00
#
_symmetry.space_group_name_H-M   'P 1'
#
loop_
_entity.id
_entity.type
_entity.pdbx_description
1 polymer ?
#
loop_
_entity_poly.entity_id
_entity_poly.type
_entity_poly.pdbx_seq_one_letter_code
_entity_poly.pdbx_strand_id
1 'polypeptide(L)'
;MEIYLKLFEVLFPVFFIVGIGYYLGKKNPNFDNSFITSFASNVGTPAMVIYAITSTGISFDIYASYFIYYLIAIIGFTLTGIIILYLLKTKDIIREVPVFILPNNGNMGIPICLFAYGSQGLGIAASISSLIILLHFTLGVFLADRKFDFKILIKNPPFYAIIFSVGFLYFDLEMPKAIINLTELLTYTAIVLILMSLGIALTKLKVFSLTNSIISSIGRVIIGPIIGFIIIIYFDLSGFGAGVILIQSAMPSAILNYLIGSMYSPKEI
;
A
#
# COMPACT_ATOMS: atom_id res chain seq x y z
N MET A 1 2.04 -0.96 29.98
CA MET A 1 3.31 -0.31 29.58
C MET A 1 3.95 -1.04 28.40
N GLU A 2 4.04 -2.37 28.41
CA GLU A 2 4.62 -3.18 27.31
C GLU A 2 3.97 -2.97 25.94
N ILE A 3 2.63 -2.85 25.86
CA ILE A 3 1.92 -2.63 24.58
C ILE A 3 2.32 -1.30 23.94
N TYR A 4 2.41 -0.23 24.73
CA TYR A 4 2.81 1.09 24.21
C TYR A 4 4.27 1.11 23.75
N LEU A 5 5.17 0.40 24.48
CA LEU A 5 6.55 0.26 24.07
C LEU A 5 6.65 -0.49 22.74
N LYS A 6 5.94 -1.60 22.59
CA LYS A 6 5.90 -2.37 21.35
C LYS A 6 5.33 -1.57 20.18
N LEU A 7 4.27 -0.80 20.40
CA LEU A 7 3.74 0.11 19.37
C LEU A 7 4.78 1.16 18.96
N PHE A 8 5.50 1.72 19.91
CA PHE A 8 6.58 2.67 19.63
C PHE A 8 7.70 2.02 18.81
N GLU A 9 8.16 0.84 19.20
CA GLU A 9 9.20 0.09 18.48
C GLU A 9 8.83 -0.21 17.02
N VAL A 10 7.56 -0.49 16.75
CA VAL A 10 7.05 -0.75 15.40
C VAL A 10 6.89 0.52 14.56
N LEU A 11 6.33 1.58 15.17
CA LEU A 11 5.95 2.78 14.41
C LEU A 11 7.10 3.79 14.30
N PHE A 12 7.95 3.88 15.31
CA PHE A 12 9.04 4.86 15.35
C PHE A 12 9.96 4.80 14.13
N PRO A 13 10.50 3.62 13.72
CA PRO A 13 11.37 3.56 12.53
C PRO A 13 10.69 4.09 11.28
N VAL A 14 9.43 3.74 11.08
CA VAL A 14 8.64 4.14 9.90
C VAL A 14 8.46 5.66 9.86
N PHE A 15 7.92 6.23 10.93
CA PHE A 15 7.68 7.68 10.98
C PHE A 15 8.97 8.50 11.05
N PHE A 16 10.03 7.96 11.66
CA PHE A 16 11.32 8.64 11.71
C PHE A 16 11.95 8.74 10.33
N ILE A 17 11.92 7.66 9.53
CA ILE A 17 12.45 7.69 8.14
C ILE A 17 11.59 8.62 7.26
N VAL A 18 10.26 8.62 7.39
CA VAL A 18 9.37 9.59 6.73
C VAL A 18 9.74 11.01 7.17
N GLY A 19 10.00 11.24 8.45
CA GLY A 19 10.44 12.53 9.01
C GLY A 19 11.76 13.01 8.41
N ILE A 20 12.75 12.12 8.24
CA ILE A 20 14.00 12.43 7.53
C ILE A 20 13.70 12.89 6.11
N GLY A 21 12.87 12.16 5.37
CA GLY A 21 12.46 12.51 4.00
C GLY A 21 11.78 13.89 3.96
N TYR A 22 10.86 14.15 4.89
CA TYR A 22 10.19 15.44 4.99
C TYR A 22 11.17 16.59 5.28
N TYR A 23 12.09 16.40 6.20
CA TYR A 23 13.13 17.38 6.51
C TYR A 23 14.00 17.69 5.28
N LEU A 24 14.46 16.65 4.56
CA LEU A 24 15.27 16.83 3.35
C LEU A 24 14.49 17.54 2.25
N GLY A 25 13.21 17.20 2.04
CA GLY A 25 12.34 17.87 1.07
C GLY A 25 12.08 19.35 1.41
N LYS A 26 11.92 19.68 2.70
CA LYS A 26 11.81 21.08 3.15
C LYS A 26 13.10 21.87 3.00
N LYS A 27 14.23 21.26 3.33
CA LYS A 27 15.55 21.92 3.22
C LYS A 27 15.95 22.17 1.76
N ASN A 28 15.53 21.29 0.85
CA ASN A 28 15.85 21.38 -0.57
C ASN A 28 14.56 21.28 -1.40
N PRO A 29 13.76 22.37 -1.56
CA PRO A 29 12.49 22.33 -2.27
C PRO A 29 12.59 21.85 -3.72
N ASN A 30 13.74 22.09 -4.36
CA ASN A 30 14.03 21.68 -5.73
C ASN A 30 14.66 20.27 -5.83
N PHE A 31 14.67 19.51 -4.72
CA PHE A 31 15.22 18.16 -4.73
C PHE A 31 14.46 17.27 -5.74
N ASP A 32 15.18 16.74 -6.71
CA ASP A 32 14.62 15.79 -7.67
C ASP A 32 14.54 14.39 -7.03
N ASN A 33 13.32 13.98 -6.72
CA ASN A 33 13.03 12.66 -6.15
C ASN A 33 12.82 11.58 -7.21
N SER A 34 12.99 11.91 -8.50
CA SER A 34 12.63 11.01 -9.62
C SER A 34 13.45 9.72 -9.61
N PHE A 35 14.78 9.82 -9.32
CA PHE A 35 15.63 8.63 -9.21
C PHE A 35 15.19 7.70 -8.08
N ILE A 36 14.91 8.22 -6.89
CA ILE A 36 14.48 7.43 -5.73
C ILE A 36 13.14 6.75 -6.04
N THR A 37 12.19 7.51 -6.58
CA THR A 37 10.86 7.00 -6.94
C THR A 37 10.96 5.95 -8.06
N SER A 38 11.79 6.18 -9.08
CA SER A 38 12.00 5.24 -10.18
C SER A 38 12.66 3.95 -9.70
N PHE A 39 13.71 4.04 -8.88
CA PHE A 39 14.34 2.87 -8.27
C PHE A 39 13.33 2.09 -7.41
N ALA A 40 12.61 2.79 -6.54
CA ALA A 40 11.61 2.17 -5.68
C ALA A 40 10.53 1.43 -6.47
N SER A 41 10.01 2.05 -7.55
CA SER A 41 8.93 1.46 -8.35
C SER A 41 9.40 0.33 -9.27
N ASN A 42 10.57 0.48 -9.91
CA ASN A 42 11.01 -0.41 -10.98
C ASN A 42 11.93 -1.54 -10.50
N VAL A 43 12.57 -1.38 -9.35
CA VAL A 43 13.52 -2.36 -8.79
C VAL A 43 13.09 -2.78 -7.39
N GLY A 44 12.86 -1.83 -6.51
CA GLY A 44 12.62 -2.06 -5.09
C GLY A 44 11.30 -2.80 -4.83
N THR A 45 10.19 -2.29 -5.35
CA THR A 45 8.87 -2.93 -5.17
C THR A 45 8.80 -4.32 -5.80
N PRO A 46 9.28 -4.56 -7.04
CA PRO A 46 9.40 -5.92 -7.57
C PRO A 46 10.22 -6.86 -6.69
N ALA A 47 11.39 -6.43 -6.24
CA ALA A 47 12.24 -7.25 -5.36
C ALA A 47 11.54 -7.55 -4.02
N MET A 48 10.88 -6.56 -3.42
CA MET A 48 10.11 -6.72 -2.19
C MET A 48 8.96 -7.71 -2.36
N VAL A 49 8.23 -7.67 -3.47
CA VAL A 49 7.15 -8.62 -3.79
C VAL A 49 7.72 -10.03 -3.93
N ILE A 50 8.81 -10.21 -4.69
CA ILE A 50 9.45 -11.53 -4.86
C ILE A 50 9.90 -12.05 -3.50
N TYR A 51 10.70 -11.30 -2.75
CA TYR A 51 11.21 -11.71 -1.45
C TYR A 51 10.08 -12.04 -0.47
N ALA A 52 9.10 -11.16 -0.34
CA ALA A 52 8.02 -11.31 0.61
C ALA A 52 7.09 -12.50 0.32
N ILE A 53 6.87 -12.84 -0.94
CA ILE A 53 6.01 -13.96 -1.32
C ILE A 53 6.78 -15.28 -1.29
N THR A 54 8.04 -15.33 -1.75
CA THR A 54 8.76 -16.60 -1.96
C THR A 54 9.67 -17.02 -0.81
N SER A 55 9.97 -16.12 0.15
CA SER A 55 10.98 -16.37 1.19
C SER A 55 10.44 -16.35 2.61
N THR A 56 9.16 -16.03 2.81
CA THR A 56 8.56 -15.90 4.15
C THR A 56 7.87 -17.16 4.65
N GLY A 57 7.81 -18.20 3.84
CA GLY A 57 7.20 -19.49 4.20
C GLY A 57 5.66 -19.48 4.19
N ILE A 58 5.04 -18.49 3.56
CA ILE A 58 3.59 -18.55 3.31
C ILE A 58 3.27 -19.56 2.22
N SER A 59 2.16 -20.29 2.35
CA SER A 59 1.66 -21.17 1.28
C SER A 59 0.82 -20.40 0.27
N PHE A 60 0.58 -21.03 -0.90
CA PHE A 60 -0.34 -20.47 -1.91
C PHE A 60 -1.75 -20.26 -1.34
N ASP A 61 -2.23 -21.17 -0.49
CA ASP A 61 -3.55 -21.07 0.14
C ASP A 61 -3.64 -19.87 1.07
N ILE A 62 -2.59 -19.60 1.86
CA ILE A 62 -2.52 -18.43 2.72
C ILE A 62 -2.51 -17.16 1.84
N TYR A 63 -1.66 -17.13 0.80
CA TYR A 63 -1.61 -15.99 -0.13
C TYR A 63 -2.98 -15.71 -0.75
N ALA A 64 -3.63 -16.72 -1.33
CA ALA A 64 -4.93 -16.59 -1.98
C ALA A 64 -6.03 -16.18 -0.99
N SER A 65 -6.04 -16.75 0.21
CA SER A 65 -7.02 -16.41 1.24
C SER A 65 -6.95 -14.94 1.63
N TYR A 66 -5.76 -14.42 1.96
CA TYR A 66 -5.62 -13.02 2.36
C TYR A 66 -5.84 -12.04 1.20
N PHE A 67 -5.51 -12.43 -0.02
CA PHE A 67 -5.86 -11.69 -1.23
C PHE A 67 -7.39 -11.55 -1.37
N ILE A 68 -8.14 -12.65 -1.18
CA ILE A 68 -9.61 -12.67 -1.26
C ILE A 68 -10.24 -11.92 -0.09
N TYR A 69 -9.79 -12.14 1.14
CA TYR A 69 -10.32 -11.42 2.31
C TYR A 69 -10.19 -9.92 2.14
N TYR A 70 -9.06 -9.47 1.62
CA TYR A 70 -8.86 -8.05 1.40
C TYR A 70 -9.62 -7.51 0.19
N LEU A 71 -9.87 -8.33 -0.83
CA LEU A 71 -10.77 -7.97 -1.93
C LEU A 71 -12.19 -7.71 -1.41
N ILE A 72 -12.67 -8.52 -0.47
CA ILE A 72 -13.96 -8.30 0.20
C ILE A 72 -13.92 -7.01 1.04
N ALA A 73 -12.82 -6.74 1.75
CA ALA A 73 -12.65 -5.48 2.47
C ALA A 73 -12.73 -4.26 1.54
N ILE A 74 -12.14 -4.33 0.32
CA ILE A 74 -12.21 -3.27 -0.69
C ILE A 74 -13.66 -2.97 -1.10
N ILE A 75 -14.52 -3.98 -1.18
CA ILE A 75 -15.96 -3.75 -1.44
C ILE A 75 -16.57 -2.94 -0.29
N GLY A 76 -16.27 -3.31 0.95
CA GLY A 76 -16.70 -2.55 2.13
C GLY A 76 -16.18 -1.11 2.13
N PHE A 77 -14.89 -0.89 1.80
CA PHE A 77 -14.31 0.46 1.67
C PHE A 77 -14.98 1.25 0.55
N THR A 78 -15.34 0.60 -0.56
CA THR A 78 -16.02 1.26 -1.67
C THR A 78 -17.40 1.74 -1.27
N LEU A 79 -18.21 0.87 -0.67
CA LEU A 79 -19.57 1.20 -0.24
C LEU A 79 -19.56 2.34 0.79
N THR A 80 -18.73 2.23 1.82
CA THR A 80 -18.63 3.26 2.86
C THR A 80 -18.05 4.56 2.34
N GLY A 81 -17.04 4.49 1.45
CA GLY A 81 -16.45 5.67 0.80
C GLY A 81 -17.47 6.43 -0.04
N ILE A 82 -18.26 5.72 -0.85
CA ILE A 82 -19.35 6.33 -1.66
C ILE A 82 -20.38 7.01 -0.76
N ILE A 83 -20.79 6.35 0.34
CA ILE A 83 -21.75 6.92 1.29
C ILE A 83 -21.21 8.22 1.89
N ILE A 84 -19.95 8.23 2.36
CA ILE A 84 -19.33 9.44 2.93
C ILE A 84 -19.27 10.56 1.89
N LEU A 85 -18.77 10.28 0.68
CA LEU A 85 -18.64 11.27 -0.37
C LEU A 85 -20.00 11.82 -0.82
N TYR A 86 -21.03 10.97 -0.82
CA TYR A 86 -22.41 11.40 -1.08
C TYR A 86 -22.92 12.35 0.01
N LEU A 87 -22.70 12.03 1.29
CA LEU A 87 -23.09 12.88 2.43
C LEU A 87 -22.32 14.22 2.43
N LEU A 88 -21.07 14.22 1.98
CA LEU A 88 -20.24 15.42 1.80
C LEU A 88 -20.66 16.25 0.57
N LYS A 89 -21.65 15.79 -0.20
CA LYS A 89 -22.08 16.41 -1.46
C LYS A 89 -20.92 16.64 -2.43
N THR A 90 -19.99 15.68 -2.48
CA THR A 90 -18.83 15.72 -3.38
C THR A 90 -19.28 15.77 -4.82
N LYS A 91 -18.72 16.69 -5.62
CA LYS A 91 -19.13 16.90 -7.03
C LYS A 91 -18.81 15.71 -7.92
N ASP A 92 -17.66 15.07 -7.72
CA ASP A 92 -17.23 13.90 -8.48
C ASP A 92 -16.81 12.75 -7.54
N ILE A 93 -17.79 11.96 -7.12
CA ILE A 93 -17.59 10.83 -6.21
C ILE A 93 -16.62 9.81 -6.80
N ILE A 94 -16.71 9.52 -8.10
CA ILE A 94 -15.89 8.48 -8.75
C ILE A 94 -14.41 8.86 -8.71
N ARG A 95 -14.10 10.14 -8.77
CA ARG A 95 -12.74 10.65 -8.73
C ARG A 95 -12.15 10.64 -7.32
N GLU A 96 -12.99 10.88 -6.31
CA GLU A 96 -12.55 10.96 -4.93
C GLU A 96 -12.57 9.62 -4.20
N VAL A 97 -13.32 8.64 -4.70
CA VAL A 97 -13.43 7.32 -4.07
C VAL A 97 -12.08 6.56 -3.94
N PRO A 98 -11.06 6.75 -4.80
CA PRO A 98 -9.73 6.13 -4.60
C PRO A 98 -9.11 6.41 -3.22
N VAL A 99 -9.43 7.54 -2.60
CA VAL A 99 -8.97 7.87 -1.22
C VAL A 99 -9.38 6.79 -0.22
N PHE A 100 -10.56 6.18 -0.40
CA PHE A 100 -11.09 5.15 0.49
C PHE A 100 -10.65 3.75 0.10
N ILE A 101 -10.62 3.43 -1.21
CA ILE A 101 -10.46 2.06 -1.70
C ILE A 101 -9.03 1.63 -1.96
N LEU A 102 -8.10 2.60 -2.12
CA LEU A 102 -6.70 2.33 -2.43
C LEU A 102 -5.78 2.85 -1.31
N PRO A 103 -5.69 2.11 -0.20
CA PRO A 103 -4.83 2.48 0.93
C PRO A 103 -3.34 2.28 0.62
N ASN A 104 -2.49 2.88 1.47
CA ASN A 104 -1.04 2.86 1.33
C ASN A 104 -0.42 1.54 1.88
N ASN A 105 -0.94 0.42 1.43
CA ASN A 105 -0.57 -0.91 1.90
C ASN A 105 0.88 -1.28 1.57
N GLY A 106 1.34 -0.94 0.36
CA GLY A 106 2.71 -1.24 -0.07
C GLY A 106 3.76 -0.41 0.67
N ASN A 107 3.63 0.92 0.62
CA ASN A 107 4.70 1.80 1.09
C ASN A 107 4.74 1.97 2.61
N MET A 108 3.61 1.87 3.31
CA MET A 108 3.53 1.94 4.78
C MET A 108 3.12 0.62 5.41
N GLY A 109 2.12 -0.04 4.86
CA GLY A 109 1.57 -1.23 5.47
C GLY A 109 2.57 -2.39 5.53
N ILE A 110 3.33 -2.65 4.47
CA ILE A 110 4.37 -3.70 4.45
C ILE A 110 5.43 -3.47 5.54
N PRO A 111 6.10 -2.30 5.63
CA PRO A 111 7.07 -2.04 6.69
C PRO A 111 6.51 -2.20 8.11
N ILE A 112 5.30 -1.68 8.35
CA ILE A 112 4.66 -1.79 9.67
C ILE A 112 4.38 -3.26 10.01
N CYS A 113 3.87 -4.06 9.07
CA CYS A 113 3.63 -5.49 9.28
C CYS A 113 4.93 -6.28 9.48
N LEU A 114 6.00 -5.92 8.77
CA LEU A 114 7.34 -6.49 8.97
C LEU A 114 7.85 -6.24 10.39
N PHE A 115 7.77 -5.00 10.88
CA PHE A 115 8.23 -4.66 12.24
C PHE A 115 7.32 -5.23 13.33
N ALA A 116 6.01 -5.39 13.07
CA ALA A 116 5.06 -5.93 14.03
C ALA A 116 5.12 -7.45 14.16
N TYR A 117 5.29 -8.18 13.04
CA TYR A 117 5.10 -9.63 12.96
C TYR A 117 6.23 -10.38 12.23
N GLY A 118 7.35 -9.70 11.92
CA GLY A 118 8.48 -10.32 11.22
C GLY A 118 8.16 -10.80 9.81
N SER A 119 8.86 -11.87 9.37
CA SER A 119 8.70 -12.44 8.03
C SER A 119 7.28 -12.92 7.73
N GLN A 120 6.57 -13.49 8.71
CA GLN A 120 5.20 -13.95 8.53
C GLN A 120 4.23 -12.79 8.25
N GLY A 121 4.40 -11.66 8.97
CA GLY A 121 3.66 -10.44 8.69
C GLY A 121 3.98 -9.85 7.32
N LEU A 122 5.24 -9.89 6.91
CA LEU A 122 5.69 -9.44 5.60
C LEU A 122 5.01 -10.23 4.47
N GLY A 123 4.96 -11.56 4.56
CA GLY A 123 4.36 -12.42 3.53
C GLY A 123 2.88 -12.15 3.33
N ILE A 124 2.10 -12.11 4.42
CA ILE A 124 0.66 -11.81 4.34
C ILE A 124 0.42 -10.37 3.85
N ALA A 125 1.21 -9.41 4.33
CA ALA A 125 1.10 -8.02 3.86
C ALA A 125 1.41 -7.89 2.37
N ALA A 126 2.34 -8.69 1.84
CA ALA A 126 2.65 -8.73 0.41
C ALA A 126 1.49 -9.28 -0.44
N SER A 127 0.77 -10.29 0.06
CA SER A 127 -0.45 -10.79 -0.59
C SER A 127 -1.48 -9.67 -0.76
N ILE A 128 -1.80 -8.97 0.33
CA ILE A 128 -2.73 -7.84 0.33
C ILE A 128 -2.23 -6.71 -0.57
N SER A 129 -0.95 -6.38 -0.47
CA SER A 129 -0.34 -5.29 -1.25
C SER A 129 -0.29 -5.62 -2.75
N SER A 130 -0.15 -6.89 -3.12
CA SER A 130 -0.24 -7.34 -4.51
C SER A 130 -1.60 -6.99 -5.12
N LEU A 131 -2.71 -7.23 -4.39
CA LEU A 131 -4.04 -6.80 -4.81
C LEU A 131 -4.10 -5.28 -5.00
N ILE A 132 -3.61 -4.51 -4.03
CA ILE A 132 -3.66 -3.05 -4.10
C ILE A 132 -2.81 -2.50 -5.24
N ILE A 133 -1.64 -3.08 -5.51
CA ILE A 133 -0.81 -2.73 -6.68
C ILE A 133 -1.59 -2.95 -7.98
N LEU A 134 -2.22 -4.11 -8.15
CA LEU A 134 -3.03 -4.40 -9.32
C LEU A 134 -4.20 -3.41 -9.45
N LEU A 135 -4.89 -3.11 -8.36
CA LEU A 135 -6.00 -2.15 -8.36
C LEU A 135 -5.56 -0.72 -8.65
N HIS A 136 -4.38 -0.27 -8.19
CA HIS A 136 -3.87 1.06 -8.53
C HIS A 136 -3.70 1.25 -10.04
N PHE A 137 -3.08 0.26 -10.71
CA PHE A 137 -2.76 0.35 -12.15
C PHE A 137 -3.90 -0.11 -13.07
N THR A 138 -5.01 -0.56 -12.52
CA THR A 138 -6.24 -0.88 -13.27
C THR A 138 -7.37 0.07 -12.87
N LEU A 139 -7.98 -0.17 -11.73
CA LEU A 139 -9.13 0.60 -11.24
C LEU A 139 -8.75 2.06 -10.93
N GLY A 140 -7.60 2.30 -10.28
CA GLY A 140 -7.15 3.65 -9.93
C GLY A 140 -6.96 4.53 -11.16
N VAL A 141 -6.29 4.00 -12.19
CA VAL A 141 -6.12 4.71 -13.48
C VAL A 141 -7.47 4.90 -14.18
N PHE A 142 -8.34 3.88 -14.22
CA PHE A 142 -9.68 3.99 -14.79
C PHE A 142 -10.51 5.07 -14.11
N LEU A 143 -10.49 5.15 -12.79
CA LEU A 143 -11.24 6.17 -12.04
C LEU A 143 -10.72 7.59 -12.28
N ALA A 144 -9.42 7.73 -12.57
CA ALA A 144 -8.81 9.02 -12.88
C ALA A 144 -9.01 9.46 -14.34
N ASP A 145 -8.73 8.59 -15.29
CA ASP A 145 -8.75 8.90 -16.75
C ASP A 145 -10.10 8.63 -17.42
N ARG A 146 -11.01 7.88 -16.75
CA ARG A 146 -12.28 7.39 -17.32
C ARG A 146 -12.09 6.48 -18.55
N LYS A 147 -10.86 6.02 -18.78
CA LYS A 147 -10.52 5.09 -19.86
C LYS A 147 -9.78 3.91 -19.29
N PHE A 148 -10.10 2.72 -19.77
CA PHE A 148 -9.39 1.51 -19.38
C PHE A 148 -8.24 1.28 -20.37
N ASP A 149 -6.99 1.38 -19.87
CA ASP A 149 -5.81 1.07 -20.67
C ASP A 149 -4.97 -0.03 -19.96
N PHE A 150 -5.16 -1.25 -20.43
CA PHE A 150 -4.44 -2.41 -19.89
C PHE A 150 -2.91 -2.34 -20.14
N LYS A 151 -2.47 -1.51 -21.09
CA LYS A 151 -1.03 -1.31 -21.35
C LYS A 151 -0.29 -0.71 -20.16
N ILE A 152 -1.00 0.07 -19.33
CA ILE A 152 -0.40 0.68 -18.13
C ILE A 152 -0.03 -0.40 -17.11
N LEU A 153 -0.90 -1.39 -16.90
CA LEU A 153 -0.62 -2.52 -16.02
C LEU A 153 0.54 -3.36 -16.55
N ILE A 154 0.53 -3.73 -17.84
CA ILE A 154 1.57 -4.56 -18.46
C ILE A 154 2.95 -3.86 -18.45
N LYS A 155 3.01 -2.54 -18.50
CA LYS A 155 4.27 -1.80 -18.42
C LYS A 155 4.83 -1.69 -17.00
N ASN A 156 4.10 -2.16 -15.99
CA ASN A 156 4.48 -2.00 -14.60
C ASN A 156 5.32 -3.20 -14.12
N PRO A 157 6.59 -3.04 -13.73
CA PRO A 157 7.46 -4.12 -13.27
C PRO A 157 6.90 -4.93 -12.09
N PRO A 158 6.26 -4.34 -11.07
CA PRO A 158 5.60 -5.08 -10.00
C PRO A 158 4.56 -6.10 -10.47
N PHE A 159 3.87 -5.86 -11.59
CA PHE A 159 2.93 -6.81 -12.16
C PHE A 159 3.59 -8.16 -12.50
N TYR A 160 4.75 -8.11 -13.13
CA TYR A 160 5.51 -9.32 -13.47
C TYR A 160 6.09 -10.00 -12.24
N ALA A 161 6.53 -9.21 -11.25
CA ALA A 161 7.00 -9.75 -9.98
C ALA A 161 5.90 -10.53 -9.24
N ILE A 162 4.65 -10.03 -9.24
CA ILE A 162 3.50 -10.72 -8.67
C ILE A 162 3.25 -12.03 -9.41
N ILE A 163 3.15 -12.01 -10.74
CA ILE A 163 2.90 -13.23 -11.55
C ILE A 163 3.99 -14.27 -11.31
N PHE A 164 5.26 -13.85 -11.35
CA PHE A 164 6.40 -14.72 -11.12
C PHE A 164 6.35 -15.36 -9.72
N SER A 165 6.17 -14.56 -8.68
CA SER A 165 6.16 -15.01 -7.29
C SER A 165 4.97 -15.92 -6.99
N VAL A 166 3.79 -15.60 -7.51
CA VAL A 166 2.59 -16.43 -7.36
C VAL A 166 2.75 -17.75 -8.10
N GLY A 167 3.38 -17.74 -9.28
CA GLY A 167 3.71 -18.97 -10.01
C GLY A 167 4.65 -19.86 -9.21
N PHE A 168 5.72 -19.33 -8.62
CA PHE A 168 6.61 -20.08 -7.74
C PHE A 168 5.86 -20.69 -6.56
N LEU A 169 4.99 -19.92 -5.92
CA LEU A 169 4.20 -20.36 -4.78
C LEU A 169 3.18 -21.44 -5.16
N TYR A 170 2.52 -21.28 -6.32
CA TYR A 170 1.51 -22.23 -6.81
C TYR A 170 2.10 -23.59 -7.16
N PHE A 171 3.30 -23.61 -7.77
CA PHE A 171 4.00 -24.84 -8.14
C PHE A 171 4.92 -25.39 -7.04
N ASP A 172 4.87 -24.80 -5.83
CA ASP A 172 5.70 -25.15 -4.68
C ASP A 172 7.20 -25.23 -5.02
N LEU A 173 7.69 -24.25 -5.79
CA LEU A 173 9.08 -24.17 -6.23
C LEU A 173 9.93 -23.44 -5.20
N GLU A 174 11.11 -24.00 -4.91
CA GLU A 174 12.10 -23.33 -4.07
C GLU A 174 12.83 -22.23 -4.83
N MET A 175 12.87 -21.03 -4.24
CA MET A 175 13.63 -19.91 -4.81
C MET A 175 15.14 -20.12 -4.58
N PRO A 176 15.99 -19.99 -5.63
CA PRO A 176 17.43 -20.10 -5.46
C PRO A 176 17.97 -19.10 -4.42
N LYS A 177 18.86 -19.57 -3.53
CA LYS A 177 19.38 -18.78 -2.40
C LYS A 177 20.03 -17.47 -2.83
N ALA A 178 20.67 -17.44 -4.00
CA ALA A 178 21.26 -16.23 -4.57
C ALA A 178 20.19 -15.16 -4.88
N ILE A 179 19.01 -15.57 -5.37
CA ILE A 179 17.88 -14.66 -5.65
C ILE A 179 17.25 -14.18 -4.36
N ILE A 180 17.10 -15.06 -3.37
CA ILE A 180 16.62 -14.68 -2.03
C ILE A 180 17.51 -13.60 -1.44
N ASN A 181 18.83 -13.81 -1.37
CA ASN A 181 19.77 -12.86 -0.80
C ASN A 181 19.76 -11.51 -1.54
N LEU A 182 19.68 -11.54 -2.88
CA LEU A 182 19.59 -10.34 -3.69
C LEU A 182 18.28 -9.56 -3.41
N THR A 183 17.16 -10.25 -3.45
CA THR A 183 15.85 -9.63 -3.26
C THR A 183 15.64 -9.16 -1.82
N GLU A 184 16.24 -9.82 -0.84
CA GLU A 184 16.28 -9.38 0.55
C GLU A 184 16.99 -8.03 0.70
N LEU A 185 18.21 -7.89 0.20
CA LEU A 185 18.98 -6.64 0.26
C LEU A 185 18.23 -5.49 -0.44
N LEU A 186 17.67 -5.77 -1.61
CA LEU A 186 16.88 -4.78 -2.35
C LEU A 186 15.59 -4.41 -1.61
N THR A 187 14.96 -5.35 -0.90
CA THR A 187 13.75 -5.12 -0.09
C THR A 187 14.02 -4.13 1.04
N TYR A 188 15.04 -4.36 1.85
CA TYR A 188 15.37 -3.43 2.95
C TYR A 188 15.80 -2.06 2.43
N THR A 189 16.56 -2.01 1.34
CA THR A 189 16.91 -0.75 0.68
C THR A 189 15.66 -0.02 0.18
N ALA A 190 14.75 -0.75 -0.46
CA ALA A 190 13.51 -0.18 -0.99
C ALA A 190 12.61 0.37 0.13
N ILE A 191 12.47 -0.31 1.24
CA ILE A 191 11.66 0.15 2.38
C ILE A 191 12.15 1.53 2.85
N VAL A 192 13.45 1.71 3.04
CA VAL A 192 14.03 2.99 3.46
C VAL A 192 13.78 4.08 2.42
N LEU A 193 14.05 3.79 1.15
CA LEU A 193 13.91 4.76 0.06
C LEU A 193 12.44 5.15 -0.19
N ILE A 194 11.51 4.19 -0.10
CA ILE A 194 10.08 4.42 -0.24
C ILE A 194 9.56 5.33 0.88
N LEU A 195 9.94 5.05 2.13
CA LEU A 195 9.53 5.87 3.28
C LEU A 195 10.12 7.29 3.20
N MET A 196 11.39 7.43 2.81
CA MET A 196 12.00 8.74 2.55
C MET A 196 11.30 9.49 1.42
N SER A 197 11.03 8.81 0.30
CA SER A 197 10.31 9.37 -0.84
C SER A 197 8.92 9.86 -0.44
N LEU A 198 8.21 9.10 0.40
CA LEU A 198 6.93 9.49 0.97
C LEU A 198 7.06 10.81 1.74
N GLY A 199 8.06 10.94 2.61
CA GLY A 199 8.32 12.15 3.37
C GLY A 199 8.59 13.37 2.46
N ILE A 200 9.44 13.20 1.44
CA ILE A 200 9.73 14.26 0.45
C ILE A 200 8.44 14.65 -0.30
N ALA A 201 7.65 13.68 -0.73
CA ALA A 201 6.41 13.92 -1.45
C ALA A 201 5.39 14.71 -0.62
N LEU A 202 5.29 14.45 0.69
CA LEU A 202 4.42 15.21 1.59
C LEU A 202 4.73 16.73 1.60
N THR A 203 5.98 17.13 1.31
CA THR A 203 6.34 18.57 1.23
C THR A 203 5.80 19.26 -0.03
N LYS A 204 5.44 18.49 -1.05
CA LYS A 204 5.00 18.99 -2.36
C LYS A 204 3.49 18.87 -2.58
N LEU A 205 2.77 18.23 -1.65
CA LEU A 205 1.31 18.07 -1.75
C LEU A 205 0.62 19.44 -1.64
N LYS A 206 -0.33 19.66 -2.54
CA LYS A 206 -1.23 20.80 -2.50
C LYS A 206 -2.60 20.35 -1.97
N VAL A 207 -3.12 21.06 -0.99
CA VAL A 207 -4.45 20.80 -0.43
C VAL A 207 -5.42 21.79 -1.04
N PHE A 208 -6.38 21.33 -1.84
CA PHE A 208 -7.37 22.18 -2.52
C PHE A 208 -8.60 22.46 -1.66
N SER A 209 -9.02 21.48 -0.85
CA SER A 209 -10.12 21.62 0.10
C SER A 209 -9.72 21.00 1.43
N LEU A 210 -9.32 21.82 2.39
CA LEU A 210 -8.86 21.34 3.69
C LEU A 210 -9.97 20.55 4.42
N THR A 211 -11.21 21.06 4.40
CA THR A 211 -12.34 20.40 5.08
C THR A 211 -12.63 19.03 4.51
N ASN A 212 -12.77 18.88 3.19
CA ASN A 212 -13.05 17.60 2.56
C ASN A 212 -11.88 16.62 2.75
N SER A 213 -10.65 17.12 2.63
CA SER A 213 -9.45 16.29 2.83
C SER A 213 -9.37 15.75 4.27
N ILE A 214 -9.67 16.59 5.28
CA ILE A 214 -9.68 16.17 6.68
C ILE A 214 -10.79 15.14 6.92
N ILE A 215 -12.01 15.39 6.47
CA ILE A 215 -13.15 14.47 6.69
C ILE A 215 -12.90 13.14 5.99
N SER A 216 -12.45 13.15 4.74
CA SER A 216 -12.12 11.91 4.00
C SER A 216 -10.99 11.14 4.66
N SER A 217 -9.94 11.83 5.14
CA SER A 217 -8.81 11.19 5.83
C SER A 217 -9.23 10.57 7.16
N ILE A 218 -10.00 11.29 7.97
CA ILE A 218 -10.54 10.78 9.25
C ILE A 218 -11.50 9.59 8.96
N GLY A 219 -12.40 9.76 7.98
CA GLY A 219 -13.30 8.70 7.55
C GLY A 219 -12.54 7.44 7.15
N ARG A 220 -11.48 7.56 6.33
CA ARG A 220 -10.66 6.43 5.91
C ARG A 220 -9.98 5.73 7.08
N VAL A 221 -9.36 6.49 7.98
CA VAL A 221 -8.58 5.94 9.12
C VAL A 221 -9.48 5.31 10.19
N ILE A 222 -10.74 5.76 10.32
CA ILE A 222 -11.70 5.16 11.25
C ILE A 222 -12.40 3.96 10.64
N ILE A 223 -12.92 4.10 9.42
CA ILE A 223 -13.73 3.03 8.78
C ILE A 223 -12.85 1.87 8.36
N GLY A 224 -11.62 2.12 7.94
CA GLY A 224 -10.69 1.06 7.56
C GLY A 224 -10.54 -0.02 8.61
N PRO A 225 -10.13 0.29 9.85
CA PRO A 225 -10.04 -0.69 10.93
C PRO A 225 -11.36 -1.37 11.28
N ILE A 226 -12.49 -0.65 11.20
CA ILE A 226 -13.82 -1.23 11.47
C ILE A 226 -14.12 -2.34 10.45
N ILE A 227 -13.91 -2.09 9.16
CA ILE A 227 -14.10 -3.09 8.11
C ILE A 227 -13.10 -4.25 8.28
N GLY A 228 -11.83 -3.94 8.56
CA GLY A 228 -10.83 -4.95 8.87
C GLY A 228 -11.25 -5.85 10.02
N PHE A 229 -11.81 -5.27 11.08
CA PHE A 229 -12.31 -6.02 12.23
C PHE A 229 -13.54 -6.90 11.88
N ILE A 230 -14.43 -6.41 11.03
CA ILE A 230 -15.57 -7.21 10.51
C ILE A 230 -15.04 -8.42 9.73
N ILE A 231 -14.03 -8.24 8.87
CA ILE A 231 -13.38 -9.34 8.12
C ILE A 231 -12.76 -10.35 9.08
N ILE A 232 -12.07 -9.90 10.13
CA ILE A 232 -11.46 -10.76 11.14
C ILE A 232 -12.52 -11.64 11.82
N ILE A 233 -13.62 -11.05 12.23
CA ILE A 233 -14.72 -11.80 12.89
C ILE A 233 -15.39 -12.75 11.91
N TYR A 234 -15.70 -12.29 10.69
CA TYR A 234 -16.45 -13.09 9.72
C TYR A 234 -15.68 -14.33 9.25
N PHE A 235 -14.37 -14.23 9.10
CA PHE A 235 -13.51 -15.33 8.67
C PHE A 235 -12.78 -16.03 9.83
N ASP A 236 -13.15 -15.72 11.08
CA ASP A 236 -12.54 -16.28 12.30
C ASP A 236 -10.99 -16.21 12.30
N LEU A 237 -10.45 -15.07 11.87
CA LEU A 237 -9.01 -14.88 11.78
C LEU A 237 -8.41 -14.63 13.15
N SER A 238 -7.22 -15.18 13.40
CA SER A 238 -6.52 -15.04 14.68
C SER A 238 -5.02 -14.79 14.49
N GLY A 239 -4.33 -14.50 15.59
CA GLY A 239 -2.89 -14.33 15.62
C GLY A 239 -2.39 -13.19 14.72
N PHE A 240 -1.22 -13.38 14.10
CA PHE A 240 -0.59 -12.35 13.26
C PHE A 240 -1.38 -12.07 11.98
N GLY A 241 -2.11 -13.04 11.44
CA GLY A 241 -2.94 -12.84 10.26
C GLY A 241 -4.07 -11.83 10.48
N ALA A 242 -4.77 -11.93 11.61
CA ALA A 242 -5.76 -10.92 12.03
C ALA A 242 -5.13 -9.55 12.21
N GLY A 243 -3.95 -9.48 12.85
CA GLY A 243 -3.22 -8.25 13.05
C GLY A 243 -2.79 -7.59 11.74
N VAL A 244 -2.34 -8.38 10.75
CA VAL A 244 -1.99 -7.85 9.43
C VAL A 244 -3.21 -7.29 8.70
N ILE A 245 -4.37 -7.98 8.70
CA ILE A 245 -5.62 -7.45 8.13
C ILE A 245 -5.98 -6.12 8.78
N LEU A 246 -5.91 -6.03 10.11
CA LEU A 246 -6.24 -4.81 10.84
C LEU A 246 -5.30 -3.65 10.47
N ILE A 247 -3.98 -3.90 10.50
CA ILE A 247 -2.97 -2.89 10.13
C ILE A 247 -3.17 -2.43 8.69
N GLN A 248 -3.29 -3.35 7.73
CA GLN A 248 -3.44 -3.02 6.32
C GLN A 248 -4.76 -2.26 6.06
N SER A 249 -5.82 -2.61 6.78
CA SER A 249 -7.10 -1.89 6.71
C SER A 249 -7.04 -0.49 7.33
N ALA A 250 -6.19 -0.27 8.33
CA ALA A 250 -5.99 1.02 8.98
C ALA A 250 -5.10 1.99 8.17
N MET A 251 -4.44 1.52 7.09
CA MET A 251 -3.54 2.38 6.32
C MET A 251 -4.28 3.58 5.72
N PRO A 252 -3.67 4.78 5.76
CA PRO A 252 -4.22 5.95 5.10
C PRO A 252 -4.24 5.78 3.58
N SER A 253 -4.87 6.72 2.87
CA SER A 253 -4.84 6.75 1.40
C SER A 253 -3.42 6.76 0.86
N ALA A 254 -3.19 6.00 -0.22
CA ALA A 254 -1.90 5.98 -0.87
C ALA A 254 -1.60 7.31 -1.56
N ILE A 255 -0.34 7.77 -1.47
CA ILE A 255 0.12 8.96 -2.21
C ILE A 255 0.03 8.74 -3.74
N LEU A 256 0.06 7.48 -4.16
CA LEU A 256 -0.09 7.10 -5.56
C LEU A 256 -1.46 7.53 -6.12
N ASN A 257 -2.51 7.62 -5.31
CA ASN A 257 -3.82 8.16 -5.73
C ASN A 257 -3.69 9.60 -6.19
N TYR A 258 -2.95 10.43 -5.45
CA TYR A 258 -2.67 11.82 -5.85
C TYR A 258 -1.83 11.87 -7.13
N LEU A 259 -0.80 11.04 -7.23
CA LEU A 259 0.07 11.00 -8.41
C LEU A 259 -0.70 10.57 -9.67
N ILE A 260 -1.49 9.51 -9.59
CA ILE A 260 -2.34 9.04 -10.70
C ILE A 260 -3.35 10.15 -11.08
N GLY A 261 -4.03 10.75 -10.10
CA GLY A 261 -4.93 11.86 -10.34
C GLY A 261 -4.25 13.03 -11.07
N SER A 262 -3.05 13.43 -10.64
CA SER A 262 -2.31 14.53 -11.26
C SER A 262 -1.80 14.21 -12.67
N MET A 263 -1.49 12.94 -12.97
CA MET A 263 -1.02 12.51 -14.29
C MET A 263 -2.15 12.41 -15.31
N TYR A 264 -3.31 11.87 -14.91
CA TYR A 264 -4.40 11.53 -15.82
C TYR A 264 -5.56 12.55 -15.80
N SER A 265 -5.60 13.44 -14.81
CA SER A 265 -6.64 14.46 -14.71
C SER A 265 -6.11 15.80 -14.16
N PRO A 266 -5.07 16.39 -14.79
CA PRO A 266 -4.36 17.56 -14.23
C PRO A 266 -5.21 18.85 -14.15
N LYS A 267 -6.31 18.96 -14.93
CA LYS A 267 -7.15 20.17 -14.97
C LYS A 267 -8.14 20.28 -13.82
N GLU A 268 -8.24 19.28 -13.00
CA GLU A 268 -9.29 19.17 -11.97
C GLU A 268 -8.72 18.83 -10.57
N ILE A 269 -7.40 18.89 -10.45
CA ILE A 269 -6.67 18.74 -9.17
C ILE A 269 -6.26 20.11 -8.63
#